data_b5c9920f44c01b9588987c231f85d0de
#
_entry.id   b5c9920f44c01b9588987c231f85d0de
#
_cell.length_a   1.000
_cell.length_b   1.000
_cell.length_c   1.000
_cell.angle_alpha   90.00
_cell.angle_beta   90.00
_cell.angle_gamma   90.00
#
_symmetry.space_group_name_H-M   'P 1'
#
loop_
_entity.id
_entity.type
_entity.pdbx_description
1 polymer ?
#
loop_
_entity_poly.entity_id
_entity_poly.type
_entity_poly.pdbx_seq_one_letter_code
_entity_poly.pdbx_strand_id
1 'polypeptide(L)'
;LTFQSKLLRVLQEREVRRVGGNSVISVDVRIIAATNKNLQRQVSEGKFRQDLLYRLNVLRLYIPPLRKRSEDIPLLFHYYLQYYSNQFGYEMPILSAGAEEIIKQYAFTGNIRELRNIAERLSVVHSGFMITEEEMAAALGQDDIEITEYSERTMTTGPSYMMYAEGKREQEKQYIQRLLSEHGYNRSETARAMGIDRSTLWRKMKKYGLQ
;
A
#
# COMPACT_ATOMS: atom_id res chain seq x y z
N LEU A 1 17.05 20.04 -23.02
CA LEU A 1 18.22 19.39 -23.64
C LEU A 1 19.55 19.75 -22.96
N THR A 2 19.73 20.99 -22.47
CA THR A 2 20.96 21.47 -21.82
C THR A 2 21.38 20.63 -20.60
N PHE A 3 20.43 20.18 -19.77
CA PHE A 3 20.71 19.30 -18.63
C PHE A 3 21.23 17.92 -19.10
N GLN A 4 20.66 17.38 -20.19
CA GLN A 4 21.06 16.07 -20.70
C GLN A 4 22.52 16.07 -21.20
N SER A 5 23.00 17.19 -21.78
CA SER A 5 24.40 17.32 -22.19
C SER A 5 25.36 17.37 -21.00
N LYS A 6 24.95 18.02 -19.90
CA LYS A 6 25.74 18.02 -18.66
C LYS A 6 25.80 16.62 -18.02
N LEU A 7 24.67 15.91 -18.01
CA LEU A 7 24.61 14.54 -17.50
C LEU A 7 25.47 13.58 -18.33
N LEU A 8 25.45 13.71 -19.67
CA LEU A 8 26.30 12.92 -20.55
C LEU A 8 27.78 13.12 -20.23
N ARG A 9 28.19 14.35 -19.96
CA ARG A 9 29.56 14.68 -19.57
C ARG A 9 29.97 13.99 -18.28
N VAL A 10 29.12 14.00 -17.26
CA VAL A 10 29.36 13.28 -15.99
C VAL A 10 29.53 11.78 -16.23
N LEU A 11 28.71 11.19 -17.11
CA LEU A 11 28.78 9.76 -17.47
C LEU A 11 30.03 9.38 -18.25
N GLN A 12 30.59 10.32 -19.01
CA GLN A 12 31.75 10.06 -19.87
C GLN A 12 33.07 10.40 -19.18
N GLU A 13 33.13 11.60 -18.60
CA GLU A 13 34.36 12.18 -18.07
C GLU A 13 34.53 11.92 -16.55
N ARG A 14 33.46 11.48 -15.86
CA ARG A 14 33.43 11.36 -14.38
C ARG A 14 33.79 12.64 -13.67
N GLU A 15 33.38 13.77 -14.23
CA GLU A 15 33.69 15.10 -13.75
C GLU A 15 32.39 15.90 -13.61
N VAL A 16 32.36 16.68 -12.51
CA VAL A 16 31.28 17.64 -12.25
C VAL A 16 31.83 19.03 -12.04
N ARG A 17 31.04 20.06 -12.39
CA ARG A 17 31.31 21.45 -12.07
C ARG A 17 30.24 22.00 -11.16
N ARG A 18 30.64 22.73 -10.12
CA ARG A 18 29.68 23.43 -9.26
C ARG A 18 28.97 24.53 -10.05
N VAL A 19 27.70 24.77 -9.72
CA VAL A 19 26.96 25.90 -10.30
C VAL A 19 27.62 27.20 -9.88
N GLY A 20 28.01 28.05 -10.86
CA GLY A 20 28.74 29.29 -10.62
C GLY A 20 30.25 29.15 -10.40
N GLY A 21 30.77 27.93 -10.44
CA GLY A 21 32.22 27.67 -10.29
C GLY A 21 32.89 27.17 -11.57
N ASN A 22 34.17 27.46 -11.76
CA ASN A 22 34.98 27.00 -12.89
C ASN A 22 35.81 25.75 -12.58
N SER A 23 35.91 25.33 -11.31
CA SER A 23 36.68 24.17 -10.92
C SER A 23 35.98 22.86 -11.31
N VAL A 24 36.77 21.95 -11.90
CA VAL A 24 36.34 20.59 -12.23
C VAL A 24 36.65 19.71 -11.02
N ILE A 25 35.68 18.87 -10.65
CA ILE A 25 35.75 17.91 -9.55
C ILE A 25 35.57 16.52 -10.13
N SER A 26 36.55 15.65 -9.97
CA SER A 26 36.45 14.24 -10.32
C SER A 26 35.52 13.52 -9.34
N VAL A 27 34.64 12.66 -9.86
CA VAL A 27 33.67 11.89 -9.06
C VAL A 27 33.68 10.42 -9.46
N ASP A 28 33.69 9.55 -8.47
CA ASP A 28 33.45 8.12 -8.69
C ASP A 28 32.05 7.78 -8.18
N VAL A 29 31.11 7.62 -9.11
CA VAL A 29 29.69 7.42 -8.81
C VAL A 29 29.09 6.29 -9.64
N ARG A 30 28.21 5.52 -9.02
CA ARG A 30 27.33 4.58 -9.72
C ARG A 30 26.00 5.27 -10.03
N ILE A 31 25.61 5.28 -11.30
CA ILE A 31 24.36 5.92 -11.73
C ILE A 31 23.28 4.86 -11.92
N ILE A 32 22.13 5.07 -11.28
CA ILE A 32 20.91 4.29 -11.44
C ILE A 32 19.84 5.25 -11.95
N ALA A 33 19.30 4.95 -13.14
CA ALA A 33 18.25 5.75 -13.76
C ALA A 33 16.95 4.96 -13.81
N ALA A 34 15.83 5.61 -13.55
CA ALA A 34 14.50 5.02 -13.65
C ALA A 34 13.57 5.92 -14.46
N THR A 35 12.73 5.32 -15.28
CA THR A 35 11.73 6.04 -16.06
C THR A 35 10.52 5.13 -16.36
N ASN A 36 9.34 5.73 -16.46
CA ASN A 36 8.14 5.09 -16.99
C ASN A 36 7.88 5.43 -18.47
N LYS A 37 8.76 6.24 -19.10
CA LYS A 37 8.61 6.66 -20.49
C LYS A 37 9.37 5.75 -21.44
N ASN A 38 8.84 5.59 -22.65
CA ASN A 38 9.58 4.96 -23.74
C ASN A 38 10.65 5.93 -24.26
N LEU A 39 11.92 5.72 -23.85
CA LEU A 39 13.01 6.62 -24.20
C LEU A 39 13.33 6.60 -25.70
N GLN A 40 13.12 5.50 -26.42
CA GLN A 40 13.32 5.46 -27.89
C GLN A 40 12.34 6.40 -28.59
N ARG A 41 11.06 6.40 -28.17
CA ARG A 41 10.08 7.34 -28.66
C ARG A 41 10.44 8.80 -28.29
N GLN A 42 10.97 9.03 -27.10
CA GLN A 42 11.44 10.37 -26.70
C GLN A 42 12.62 10.85 -27.55
N VAL A 43 13.47 9.94 -28.02
CA VAL A 43 14.56 10.24 -28.97
C VAL A 43 13.99 10.60 -30.34
N SER A 44 13.05 9.82 -30.88
CA SER A 44 12.43 10.13 -32.18
C SER A 44 11.64 11.44 -32.16
N GLU A 45 11.08 11.84 -31.02
CA GLU A 45 10.40 13.12 -30.82
C GLU A 45 11.39 14.30 -30.53
N GLY A 46 12.71 14.07 -30.54
CA GLY A 46 13.71 15.09 -30.23
C GLY A 46 13.75 15.57 -28.76
N LYS A 47 13.04 14.88 -27.86
CA LYS A 47 12.94 15.23 -26.43
C LYS A 47 14.04 14.62 -25.57
N PHE A 48 14.72 13.60 -26.07
CA PHE A 48 15.80 12.91 -25.40
C PHE A 48 16.95 12.67 -26.37
N ARG A 49 18.19 12.84 -25.91
CA ARG A 49 19.39 12.65 -26.74
C ARG A 49 19.69 11.17 -26.93
N GLN A 50 20.03 10.79 -28.14
CA GLN A 50 20.36 9.42 -28.48
C GLN A 50 21.66 8.94 -27.82
N ASP A 51 22.69 9.83 -27.76
CA ASP A 51 23.97 9.53 -27.14
C ASP A 51 23.84 9.26 -25.63
N LEU A 52 23.00 10.03 -24.94
CA LEU A 52 22.71 9.82 -23.53
C LEU A 52 21.94 8.51 -23.31
N LEU A 53 21.00 8.18 -24.20
CA LEU A 53 20.28 6.90 -24.13
C LEU A 53 21.23 5.72 -24.20
N TYR A 54 22.17 5.70 -25.16
CA TYR A 54 23.16 4.62 -25.29
C TYR A 54 24.05 4.51 -24.04
N ARG A 55 24.41 5.61 -23.42
CA ARG A 55 25.27 5.60 -22.24
C ARG A 55 24.55 5.13 -20.98
N LEU A 56 23.25 5.40 -20.84
CA LEU A 56 22.42 4.95 -19.72
C LEU A 56 21.92 3.50 -19.88
N ASN A 57 21.70 3.05 -21.10
CA ASN A 57 21.02 1.77 -21.38
C ASN A 57 22.00 0.58 -21.48
N VAL A 58 23.02 0.55 -20.62
CA VAL A 58 24.02 -0.55 -20.57
C VAL A 58 23.41 -1.81 -19.93
N LEU A 59 22.69 -1.63 -18.82
CA LEU A 59 21.97 -2.72 -18.14
C LEU A 59 20.53 -2.29 -17.92
N ARG A 60 19.61 -2.96 -18.60
CA ARG A 60 18.18 -2.66 -18.49
C ARG A 60 17.48 -3.66 -17.59
N LEU A 61 16.83 -3.14 -16.54
CA LEU A 61 15.93 -3.89 -15.70
C LEU A 61 14.49 -3.49 -16.00
N TYR A 62 13.65 -4.46 -16.32
CA TYR A 62 12.23 -4.25 -16.51
C TYR A 62 11.47 -4.67 -15.26
N ILE A 63 10.78 -3.72 -14.63
CA ILE A 63 9.91 -3.99 -13.48
C ILE A 63 8.48 -4.13 -14.01
N PRO A 64 7.88 -5.34 -13.95
CA PRO A 64 6.52 -5.52 -14.42
C PRO A 64 5.52 -4.78 -13.52
N PRO A 65 4.39 -4.30 -14.08
CA PRO A 65 3.33 -3.72 -13.29
C PRO A 65 2.71 -4.75 -12.34
N LEU A 66 2.10 -4.28 -11.25
CA LEU A 66 1.61 -5.14 -10.15
C LEU A 66 0.60 -6.20 -10.66
N ARG A 67 -0.28 -5.85 -11.60
CA ARG A 67 -1.22 -6.79 -12.26
C ARG A 67 -0.58 -7.98 -12.97
N LYS A 68 0.73 -7.93 -13.27
CA LYS A 68 1.49 -9.04 -13.87
C LYS A 68 2.25 -9.88 -12.84
N ARG A 69 2.10 -9.56 -11.57
CA ARG A 69 2.66 -10.28 -10.42
C ARG A 69 1.65 -10.33 -9.28
N SER A 70 0.47 -10.83 -9.59
CA SER A 70 -0.68 -10.90 -8.67
C SER A 70 -0.37 -11.68 -7.40
N GLU A 71 0.54 -12.64 -7.46
CA GLU A 71 1.00 -13.41 -6.31
C GLU A 71 1.66 -12.55 -5.22
N ASP A 72 2.27 -11.42 -5.61
CA ASP A 72 2.90 -10.49 -4.67
C ASP A 72 1.87 -9.61 -3.94
N ILE A 73 0.66 -9.47 -4.50
CA ILE A 73 -0.35 -8.51 -4.01
C ILE A 73 -0.73 -8.76 -2.54
N PRO A 74 -1.12 -9.99 -2.11
CA PRO A 74 -1.51 -10.23 -0.73
C PRO A 74 -0.36 -9.95 0.24
N LEU A 75 0.85 -10.38 -0.08
CA LEU A 75 2.03 -10.17 0.75
C LEU A 75 2.32 -8.68 0.95
N LEU A 76 2.31 -7.91 -0.15
CA LEU A 76 2.53 -6.46 -0.12
C LEU A 76 1.40 -5.74 0.63
N PHE A 77 0.16 -6.18 0.46
CA PHE A 77 -0.99 -5.57 1.13
C PHE A 77 -0.92 -5.79 2.63
N HIS A 78 -0.66 -7.02 3.09
CA HIS A 78 -0.44 -7.32 4.51
C HIS A 78 0.73 -6.54 5.10
N TYR A 79 1.85 -6.44 4.36
CA TYR A 79 2.98 -5.64 4.79
C TYR A 79 2.59 -4.18 5.05
N TYR A 80 1.85 -3.55 4.13
CA TYR A 80 1.45 -2.15 4.29
C TYR A 80 0.36 -1.97 5.35
N LEU A 81 -0.59 -2.90 5.49
CA LEU A 81 -1.54 -2.87 6.60
C LEU A 81 -0.82 -2.87 7.95
N GLN A 82 0.13 -3.77 8.13
CA GLN A 82 0.92 -3.84 9.36
C GLN A 82 1.78 -2.58 9.57
N TYR A 83 2.43 -2.10 8.50
CA TYR A 83 3.26 -0.90 8.55
C TYR A 83 2.46 0.31 9.04
N TYR A 84 1.29 0.57 8.44
CA TYR A 84 0.46 1.72 8.82
C TYR A 84 -0.22 1.53 10.18
N SER A 85 -0.68 0.34 10.50
CA SER A 85 -1.23 0.05 11.82
C SER A 85 -0.22 0.32 12.93
N ASN A 86 1.03 -0.08 12.74
CA ASN A 86 2.12 0.21 13.68
C ASN A 86 2.44 1.71 13.74
N GLN A 87 2.49 2.38 12.59
CA GLN A 87 2.80 3.81 12.50
C GLN A 87 1.76 4.66 13.23
N PHE A 88 0.48 4.31 13.14
CA PHE A 88 -0.62 5.03 13.77
C PHE A 88 -0.98 4.54 15.17
N GLY A 89 -0.34 3.47 15.64
CA GLY A 89 -0.65 2.87 16.95
C GLY A 89 -1.98 2.13 16.98
N TYR A 90 -2.45 1.64 15.84
CA TYR A 90 -3.70 0.89 15.68
C TYR A 90 -3.48 -0.63 15.65
N GLU A 91 -4.51 -1.39 16.03
CA GLU A 91 -4.50 -2.83 15.80
C GLU A 91 -4.64 -3.12 14.30
N MET A 92 -3.82 -4.05 13.79
CA MET A 92 -3.87 -4.45 12.38
C MET A 92 -5.22 -5.11 12.07
N PRO A 93 -5.93 -4.68 11.01
CA PRO A 93 -7.13 -5.36 10.56
C PRO A 93 -6.82 -6.74 9.98
N ILE A 94 -7.81 -7.63 10.04
CA ILE A 94 -7.72 -9.00 9.49
C ILE A 94 -8.52 -9.03 8.19
N LEU A 95 -7.93 -9.59 7.13
CA LEU A 95 -8.66 -9.79 5.88
C LEU A 95 -9.48 -11.09 5.95
N SER A 96 -10.71 -11.06 5.46
CA SER A 96 -11.46 -12.29 5.15
C SER A 96 -10.88 -12.97 3.89
N ALA A 97 -11.13 -14.27 3.73
CA ALA A 97 -10.68 -14.99 2.53
C ALA A 97 -11.25 -14.37 1.23
N GLY A 98 -12.50 -13.91 1.25
CA GLY A 98 -13.13 -13.21 0.11
C GLY A 98 -12.44 -11.86 -0.18
N ALA A 99 -12.07 -11.10 0.85
CA ALA A 99 -11.32 -9.85 0.68
C ALA A 99 -9.94 -10.09 0.06
N GLU A 100 -9.23 -11.16 0.45
CA GLU A 100 -7.94 -11.53 -0.15
C GLU A 100 -8.08 -11.91 -1.63
N GLU A 101 -9.16 -12.61 -1.99
CA GLU A 101 -9.39 -12.98 -3.39
C GLU A 101 -9.69 -11.76 -4.26
N ILE A 102 -10.48 -10.82 -3.76
CA ILE A 102 -10.78 -9.57 -4.47
C ILE A 102 -9.53 -8.76 -4.73
N ILE A 103 -8.63 -8.58 -3.75
CA ILE A 103 -7.40 -7.80 -3.97
C ILE A 103 -6.47 -8.47 -4.97
N LYS A 104 -6.42 -9.80 -5.06
CA LYS A 104 -5.62 -10.51 -6.08
C LYS A 104 -6.10 -10.24 -7.50
N GLN A 105 -7.42 -10.12 -7.68
CA GLN A 105 -8.04 -9.91 -8.99
C GLN A 105 -8.05 -8.46 -9.43
N TYR A 106 -7.84 -7.51 -8.51
CA TYR A 106 -7.88 -6.10 -8.81
C TYR A 106 -6.66 -5.64 -9.63
N ALA A 107 -6.89 -4.75 -10.59
CA ALA A 107 -5.88 -4.41 -11.60
C ALA A 107 -4.73 -3.53 -11.08
N PHE A 108 -4.92 -2.81 -9.99
CA PHE A 108 -3.96 -1.85 -9.42
C PHE A 108 -3.27 -0.99 -10.50
N THR A 109 -4.03 -0.15 -11.19
CA THR A 109 -3.51 0.71 -12.27
C THR A 109 -2.43 1.67 -11.78
N GLY A 110 -2.55 2.17 -10.54
CA GLY A 110 -1.56 2.96 -9.81
C GLY A 110 -0.44 2.12 -9.17
N ASN A 111 -0.45 0.79 -9.39
CA ASN A 111 0.55 -0.15 -8.87
C ASN A 111 0.67 -0.09 -7.34
N ILE A 112 1.90 -0.13 -6.81
CA ILE A 112 2.18 -0.13 -5.37
C ILE A 112 1.71 1.17 -4.68
N ARG A 113 1.64 2.31 -5.39
CA ARG A 113 1.12 3.54 -4.79
C ARG A 113 -0.35 3.44 -4.44
N GLU A 114 -1.15 2.92 -5.35
CA GLU A 114 -2.58 2.67 -5.15
C GLU A 114 -2.80 1.63 -4.04
N LEU A 115 -2.13 0.49 -4.11
CA LEU A 115 -2.18 -0.56 -3.09
C LEU A 115 -1.85 0.01 -1.71
N ARG A 116 -0.81 0.81 -1.60
CA ARG A 116 -0.37 1.44 -0.36
C ARG A 116 -1.42 2.40 0.20
N ASN A 117 -2.00 3.25 -0.65
CA ASN A 117 -3.04 4.22 -0.24
C ASN A 117 -4.29 3.49 0.29
N ILE A 118 -4.69 2.39 -0.36
CA ILE A 118 -5.83 1.57 0.08
C ILE A 118 -5.52 0.91 1.43
N ALA A 119 -4.33 0.32 1.58
CA ALA A 119 -3.90 -0.29 2.84
C ALA A 119 -3.82 0.74 3.98
N GLU A 120 -3.32 1.95 3.72
CA GLU A 120 -3.27 3.05 4.68
C GLU A 120 -4.68 3.43 5.16
N ARG A 121 -5.61 3.67 4.24
CA ARG A 121 -7.00 3.99 4.55
C ARG A 121 -7.66 2.90 5.37
N LEU A 122 -7.52 1.63 4.96
CA LEU A 122 -8.14 0.50 5.64
C LEU A 122 -7.54 0.24 7.02
N SER A 123 -6.24 0.49 7.23
CA SER A 123 -5.61 0.36 8.55
C SER A 123 -6.19 1.31 9.58
N VAL A 124 -6.66 2.49 9.15
CA VAL A 124 -7.30 3.49 10.02
C VAL A 124 -8.77 3.16 10.24
N VAL A 125 -9.52 2.90 9.16
CA VAL A 125 -10.97 2.72 9.20
C VAL A 125 -11.37 1.40 9.87
N HIS A 126 -10.58 0.34 9.69
CA HIS A 126 -10.90 -1.01 10.17
C HIS A 126 -9.95 -1.49 11.29
N SER A 127 -9.37 -0.57 12.07
CA SER A 127 -8.42 -0.90 13.14
C SER A 127 -8.95 -2.01 14.06
N GLY A 128 -8.27 -3.17 14.06
CA GLY A 128 -8.60 -4.32 14.89
C GLY A 128 -9.85 -5.11 14.49
N PHE A 129 -10.49 -4.76 13.35
CA PHE A 129 -11.66 -5.44 12.82
C PHE A 129 -11.33 -6.31 11.59
N MET A 130 -12.23 -7.21 11.26
CA MET A 130 -12.15 -7.97 10.01
C MET A 130 -12.65 -7.10 8.85
N ILE A 131 -11.92 -7.10 7.75
CA ILE A 131 -12.33 -6.49 6.48
C ILE A 131 -13.04 -7.57 5.67
N THR A 132 -14.32 -7.35 5.41
CA THR A 132 -15.16 -8.26 4.62
C THR A 132 -14.91 -8.07 3.13
N GLU A 133 -15.47 -8.98 2.34
CA GLU A 133 -15.48 -8.91 0.88
C GLU A 133 -16.11 -7.61 0.36
N GLU A 134 -17.29 -7.25 0.92
CA GLU A 134 -18.03 -6.06 0.51
C GLU A 134 -17.28 -4.77 0.87
N GLU A 135 -16.66 -4.72 2.05
CA GLU A 135 -15.86 -3.57 2.49
C GLU A 135 -14.60 -3.41 1.63
N MET A 136 -13.98 -4.52 1.23
CA MET A 136 -12.85 -4.49 0.32
C MET A 136 -13.27 -4.02 -1.08
N ALA A 137 -14.37 -4.55 -1.63
CA ALA A 137 -14.91 -4.11 -2.92
C ALA A 137 -15.25 -2.62 -2.91
N ALA A 138 -15.88 -2.14 -1.85
CA ALA A 138 -16.17 -0.72 -1.66
C ALA A 138 -14.91 0.14 -1.60
N ALA A 139 -13.86 -0.34 -0.90
CA ALA A 139 -12.58 0.38 -0.80
C ALA A 139 -11.85 0.47 -2.15
N LEU A 140 -11.96 -0.54 -3.00
CA LEU A 140 -11.35 -0.57 -4.32
C LEU A 140 -12.13 0.23 -5.37
N GLY A 141 -13.45 0.40 -5.21
CA GLY A 141 -14.30 1.19 -6.12
C GLY A 141 -14.30 2.70 -5.86
N GLN A 142 -13.64 3.18 -4.81
CA GLN A 142 -13.68 4.59 -4.42
C GLN A 142 -12.60 5.48 -5.08
N ASP A 143 -11.79 4.94 -5.99
CA ASP A 143 -10.74 5.73 -6.65
C ASP A 143 -11.26 6.81 -7.65
N ASP A 144 -12.56 6.82 -7.96
CA ASP A 144 -13.19 7.85 -8.83
C ASP A 144 -13.84 9.02 -8.05
N ILE A 145 -13.78 9.02 -6.71
CA ILE A 145 -14.28 10.13 -5.92
C ILE A 145 -13.12 11.09 -5.63
N GLU A 146 -13.18 12.27 -6.22
CA GLU A 146 -12.23 13.38 -6.02
C GLU A 146 -11.83 13.52 -4.53
N ILE A 147 -10.54 13.35 -4.27
CA ILE A 147 -9.89 13.41 -2.95
C ILE A 147 -10.08 14.78 -2.25
N THR A 148 -10.67 15.75 -2.94
CA THR A 148 -10.84 17.13 -2.46
C THR A 148 -11.80 17.27 -1.27
N GLU A 149 -12.75 16.36 -1.05
CA GLU A 149 -13.69 16.49 0.08
C GLU A 149 -13.41 15.58 1.27
N TYR A 150 -12.58 14.53 1.10
CA TYR A 150 -12.34 13.56 2.17
C TYR A 150 -11.22 13.98 3.14
N SER A 151 -10.24 14.77 2.69
CA SER A 151 -9.10 15.18 3.53
C SER A 151 -9.48 16.15 4.67
N GLU A 152 -10.56 16.91 4.53
CA GLU A 152 -10.99 17.85 5.59
C GLU A 152 -12.06 17.27 6.52
N ARG A 153 -12.77 16.19 6.10
CA ARG A 153 -13.85 15.59 6.91
C ARG A 153 -13.41 14.43 7.81
N THR A 154 -12.27 13.79 7.56
CA THR A 154 -11.84 12.62 8.33
C THR A 154 -10.84 12.91 9.45
N MET A 155 -10.34 14.13 9.59
CA MET A 155 -9.53 14.55 10.74
C MET A 155 -10.33 15.11 11.92
N THR A 156 -11.64 15.19 11.79
CA THR A 156 -12.49 15.53 12.94
C THR A 156 -13.08 14.26 13.50
N THR A 157 -12.78 13.97 14.77
CA THR A 157 -13.52 13.09 15.67
C THR A 157 -15.01 13.46 15.68
N GLY A 158 -15.69 13.24 14.57
CA GLY A 158 -17.10 13.54 14.45
C GLY A 158 -17.96 12.45 15.08
N PRO A 159 -19.15 12.77 15.61
CA PRO A 159 -20.10 11.83 16.22
C PRO A 159 -20.44 10.64 15.32
N SER A 160 -20.36 10.80 13.98
CA SER A 160 -20.67 9.76 13.01
C SER A 160 -19.65 8.63 12.98
N TYR A 161 -18.35 8.92 13.15
CA TYR A 161 -17.30 7.90 13.22
C TYR A 161 -17.39 7.08 14.53
N MET A 162 -17.62 7.76 15.66
CA MET A 162 -17.81 7.07 16.94
C MET A 162 -19.04 6.17 16.91
N MET A 163 -20.12 6.60 16.30
CA MET A 163 -21.36 5.80 16.17
C MET A 163 -21.15 4.58 15.24
N TYR A 164 -20.39 4.74 14.16
CA TYR A 164 -20.03 3.62 13.27
C TYR A 164 -19.09 2.63 13.95
N ALA A 165 -18.07 3.12 14.66
CA ALA A 165 -17.13 2.29 15.41
C ALA A 165 -17.78 1.56 16.59
N GLU A 166 -18.72 2.19 17.28
CA GLU A 166 -19.52 1.57 18.35
C GLU A 166 -20.47 0.51 17.80
N GLY A 167 -21.15 0.78 16.68
CA GLY A 167 -22.00 -0.20 16.01
C GLY A 167 -21.21 -1.43 15.55
N LYS A 168 -20.03 -1.24 15.02
CA LYS A 168 -19.15 -2.34 14.59
C LYS A 168 -18.59 -3.14 15.78
N ARG A 169 -18.27 -2.48 16.88
CA ARG A 169 -17.84 -3.14 18.13
C ARG A 169 -18.94 -4.01 18.72
N GLU A 170 -20.18 -3.55 18.72
CA GLU A 170 -21.30 -4.31 19.22
C GLU A 170 -21.62 -5.49 18.31
N GLN A 171 -21.58 -5.33 16.99
CA GLN A 171 -21.72 -6.43 16.01
C GLN A 171 -20.65 -7.49 16.20
N GLU A 172 -19.38 -7.11 16.34
CA GLU A 172 -18.28 -8.05 16.57
C GLU A 172 -18.42 -8.79 17.89
N LYS A 173 -18.84 -8.10 18.95
CA LYS A 173 -19.13 -8.69 20.26
C LYS A 173 -20.24 -9.73 20.14
N GLN A 174 -21.35 -9.40 19.48
CA GLN A 174 -22.47 -10.30 19.26
C GLN A 174 -22.04 -11.51 18.40
N TYR A 175 -21.24 -11.31 17.39
CA TYR A 175 -20.70 -12.39 16.57
C TYR A 175 -19.83 -13.36 17.37
N ILE A 176 -18.92 -12.83 18.21
CA ILE A 176 -18.10 -13.67 19.12
C ILE A 176 -18.98 -14.42 20.11
N GLN A 177 -19.98 -13.77 20.72
CA GLN A 177 -20.90 -14.40 21.65
C GLN A 177 -21.70 -15.53 21.00
N ARG A 178 -22.19 -15.31 19.80
CA ARG A 178 -22.92 -16.31 19.02
C ARG A 178 -22.05 -17.53 18.76
N LEU A 179 -20.84 -17.36 18.22
CA LEU A 179 -19.93 -18.46 17.95
C LEU A 179 -19.48 -19.19 19.24
N LEU A 180 -19.28 -18.48 20.33
CA LEU A 180 -19.01 -19.12 21.62
C LEU A 180 -20.17 -20.00 22.06
N SER A 181 -21.41 -19.56 21.93
CA SER A 181 -22.60 -20.37 22.26
C SER A 181 -22.75 -21.57 21.34
N GLU A 182 -22.55 -21.42 20.04
CA GLU A 182 -22.61 -22.50 19.02
C GLU A 182 -21.56 -23.60 19.28
N HIS A 183 -20.38 -23.23 19.79
CA HIS A 183 -19.29 -24.17 20.09
C HIS A 183 -19.16 -24.50 21.60
N GLY A 184 -20.25 -24.36 22.37
CA GLY A 184 -20.28 -24.75 23.77
C GLY A 184 -19.21 -24.06 24.63
N TYR A 185 -18.88 -22.81 24.34
CA TYR A 185 -17.83 -21.99 24.97
C TYR A 185 -16.41 -22.58 24.82
N ASN A 186 -16.19 -23.47 23.85
CA ASN A 186 -14.87 -23.98 23.53
C ASN A 186 -14.08 -22.93 22.74
N ARG A 187 -13.19 -22.22 23.44
CA ARG A 187 -12.37 -21.13 22.85
C ARG A 187 -11.48 -21.56 21.69
N SER A 188 -11.03 -22.83 21.69
CA SER A 188 -10.17 -23.34 20.60
C SER A 188 -10.96 -23.59 19.30
N GLU A 189 -12.17 -24.12 19.42
CA GLU A 189 -13.06 -24.34 18.29
C GLU A 189 -13.62 -23.01 17.76
N THR A 190 -13.99 -22.12 18.65
CA THR A 190 -14.45 -20.77 18.28
C THR A 190 -13.36 -19.98 17.52
N ALA A 191 -12.10 -20.03 17.99
CA ALA A 191 -10.99 -19.40 17.29
C ALA A 191 -10.78 -19.99 15.89
N ARG A 192 -10.88 -21.31 15.77
CA ARG A 192 -10.78 -22.03 14.48
C ARG A 192 -11.94 -21.65 13.54
N ALA A 193 -13.16 -21.58 14.05
CA ALA A 193 -14.33 -21.14 13.28
C ALA A 193 -14.22 -19.70 12.79
N MET A 194 -13.57 -18.84 13.57
CA MET A 194 -13.28 -17.44 13.20
C MET A 194 -12.05 -17.29 12.29
N GLY A 195 -11.27 -18.34 12.04
CA GLY A 195 -10.02 -18.25 11.28
C GLY A 195 -8.91 -17.47 11.98
N ILE A 196 -8.94 -17.37 13.33
CA ILE A 196 -7.96 -16.62 14.13
C ILE A 196 -7.27 -17.50 15.17
N ASP A 197 -6.12 -17.04 15.69
CA ASP A 197 -5.45 -17.69 16.78
C ASP A 197 -6.20 -17.57 18.11
N ARG A 198 -6.07 -18.59 18.95
CA ARG A 198 -6.67 -18.62 20.29
C ARG A 198 -6.26 -17.40 21.15
N SER A 199 -5.02 -16.93 21.01
CA SER A 199 -4.51 -15.73 21.69
C SER A 199 -5.21 -14.45 21.21
N THR A 200 -5.50 -14.35 19.92
CA THR A 200 -6.24 -13.25 19.31
C THR A 200 -7.71 -13.25 19.78
N LEU A 201 -8.36 -14.41 19.81
CA LEU A 201 -9.71 -14.54 20.35
C LEU A 201 -9.75 -14.13 21.82
N TRP A 202 -8.80 -14.60 22.63
CA TRP A 202 -8.72 -14.25 24.06
C TRP A 202 -8.60 -12.73 24.27
N ARG A 203 -7.74 -12.05 23.49
CA ARG A 203 -7.56 -10.60 23.53
C ARG A 203 -8.84 -9.86 23.16
N LYS A 204 -9.56 -10.31 22.13
CA LYS A 204 -10.86 -9.77 21.72
C LYS A 204 -11.93 -10.00 22.81
N MET A 205 -12.03 -11.19 23.36
CA MET A 205 -12.94 -11.50 24.47
C MET A 205 -12.69 -10.59 25.67
N LYS A 206 -11.41 -10.39 26.06
CA LYS A 206 -11.04 -9.48 27.15
C LYS A 206 -11.44 -8.03 26.84
N LYS A 207 -11.22 -7.57 25.60
CA LYS A 207 -11.58 -6.23 25.13
C LYS A 207 -13.10 -5.97 25.23
N TYR A 208 -13.92 -7.00 24.99
CA TYR A 208 -15.39 -6.90 25.00
C TYR A 208 -16.04 -7.38 26.29
N GLY A 209 -15.26 -7.73 27.30
CA GLY A 209 -15.79 -8.21 28.59
C GLY A 209 -16.50 -9.57 28.51
N LEU A 210 -16.14 -10.42 27.58
CA LEU A 210 -16.69 -11.76 27.33
C LEU A 210 -15.84 -12.83 28.04
N GLN A 211 -15.76 -12.78 29.36
CA GLN A 211 -14.98 -13.78 30.13
C GLN A 211 -15.85 -14.92 30.60
#